data_f0c37e291a50a192eb2ad9a3bf6b7b76
#
_entry.id   f0c37e291a50a192eb2ad9a3bf6b7b76
#
_cell.length_a   1.000
_cell.length_b   1.000
_cell.length_c   1.000
_cell.angle_alpha   90.00
_cell.angle_beta   90.00
_cell.angle_gamma   90.00
#
_symmetry.space_group_name_H-M   'P 1'
#
loop_
_entity.id
_entity.type
_entity.pdbx_description
1 polymer ?
#
loop_
_entity_poly.entity_id
_entity_poly.type
_entity_poly.pdbx_seq_one_letter_code
_entity_poly.pdbx_strand_id
1 'polypeptide(L)'
;MAPTILLSTPATGKTHACISRVREAVKQLRGNPAWVILPDSLQVFAFNRRLVDEGGAFGVQVGTFGTLYHDILRLAGKPVPLASDAVLQRLIRGVIEEALSEGQLPHFQEIAGKPGFLSVAKDHFGELKRAQVQPPTFLKFAAKNNQALQELALLYERYQKQLKELGWADPEGLNWLAVAVL
;
A
#
# COMPACT_ATOMS: atom_id res chain seq x y z
N MET A 1 12.88 6.71 23.37
CA MET A 1 13.39 8.01 22.81
C MET A 1 12.22 8.87 22.40
N ALA A 2 12.28 10.18 22.66
CA ALA A 2 11.26 11.10 22.16
C ALA A 2 11.44 11.32 20.65
N PRO A 3 10.35 11.47 19.86
CA PRO A 3 10.44 11.79 18.45
C PRO A 3 11.05 13.18 18.24
N THR A 4 11.88 13.32 17.21
CA THR A 4 12.50 14.59 16.84
C THR A 4 11.98 15.05 15.49
N ILE A 5 11.47 16.29 15.40
CA ILE A 5 11.01 16.88 14.16
C ILE A 5 12.04 17.93 13.71
N LEU A 6 12.48 17.84 12.45
CA LEU A 6 13.37 18.81 11.80
C LEU A 6 12.56 19.70 10.86
N LEU A 7 12.42 20.97 11.24
CA LEU A 7 11.74 21.97 10.42
C LEU A 7 12.77 22.96 9.86
N SER A 8 12.78 23.13 8.54
CA SER A 8 13.57 24.16 7.87
C SER A 8 13.12 24.37 6.42
N THR A 9 13.54 25.47 5.81
CA THR A 9 13.26 25.79 4.40
C THR A 9 13.95 24.79 3.44
N PRO A 10 13.57 24.72 2.17
CA PRO A 10 14.29 23.94 1.16
C PRO A 10 15.79 24.30 1.09
N ALA A 11 16.63 23.37 0.70
CA ALA A 11 18.08 23.54 0.51
C ALA A 11 18.93 23.92 1.74
N THR A 12 18.42 23.76 2.97
CA THR A 12 19.13 24.10 4.22
C THR A 12 19.91 22.93 4.85
N GLY A 13 20.14 21.85 4.10
CA GLY A 13 20.97 20.73 4.59
C GLY A 13 20.23 19.66 5.41
N LYS A 14 18.88 19.63 5.41
CA LYS A 14 18.10 18.59 6.12
C LYS A 14 18.54 17.17 5.81
N THR A 15 18.76 16.89 4.52
CA THR A 15 19.19 15.55 4.09
C THR A 15 20.56 15.20 4.67
N HIS A 16 21.51 16.12 4.66
CA HIS A 16 22.82 15.92 5.28
C HIS A 16 22.70 15.67 6.79
N ALA A 17 21.89 16.47 7.49
CA ALA A 17 21.62 16.24 8.91
C ALA A 17 20.97 14.88 9.18
N CYS A 18 20.07 14.40 8.30
CA CYS A 18 19.50 13.07 8.40
C CYS A 18 20.57 11.98 8.19
N ILE A 19 21.43 12.11 7.18
CA ILE A 19 22.51 11.16 6.91
C ILE A 19 23.46 11.07 8.11
N SER A 20 23.87 12.22 8.65
CA SER A 20 24.76 12.27 9.83
C SER A 20 24.12 11.56 11.03
N ARG A 21 22.83 11.78 11.29
CA ARG A 21 22.09 11.10 12.38
C ARG A 21 21.97 9.61 12.15
N VAL A 22 21.68 9.17 10.92
CA VAL A 22 21.59 7.75 10.57
C VAL A 22 22.94 7.06 10.80
N ARG A 23 24.04 7.67 10.37
CA ARG A 23 25.40 7.15 10.58
C ARG A 23 25.75 7.05 12.06
N GLU A 24 25.36 8.01 12.86
CA GLU A 24 25.55 7.99 14.30
C GLU A 24 24.71 6.90 14.98
N ALA A 25 23.43 6.80 14.62
CA ALA A 25 22.50 5.80 15.15
C ALA A 25 23.01 4.37 14.90
N VAL A 26 23.52 4.08 13.71
CA VAL A 26 24.01 2.74 13.35
C VAL A 26 25.20 2.34 14.20
N LYS A 27 26.10 3.26 14.56
CA LYS A 27 27.24 2.97 15.47
C LYS A 27 26.74 2.51 16.85
N GLN A 28 25.57 2.94 17.27
CA GLN A 28 25.00 2.66 18.59
C GLN A 28 24.09 1.40 18.59
N LEU A 29 23.53 1.00 17.44
CA LEU A 29 22.49 -0.02 17.34
C LEU A 29 22.98 -1.48 17.43
N ARG A 30 24.26 -1.74 17.65
CA ARG A 30 24.84 -3.07 17.90
C ARG A 30 24.24 -4.21 17.05
N GLY A 31 24.09 -3.99 15.73
CA GLY A 31 23.62 -5.01 14.79
C GLY A 31 22.12 -4.92 14.41
N ASN A 32 21.33 -4.06 15.04
CA ASN A 32 19.98 -3.80 14.57
C ASN A 32 20.00 -2.79 13.40
N PRO A 33 19.21 -3.01 12.34
CA PRO A 33 19.18 -2.09 11.20
C PRO A 33 18.50 -0.76 11.57
N ALA A 34 19.08 0.35 11.11
CA ALA A 34 18.40 1.63 11.08
C ALA A 34 17.57 1.74 9.81
N TRP A 35 16.30 2.08 9.93
CA TRP A 35 15.41 2.29 8.80
C TRP A 35 15.31 3.76 8.43
N VAL A 36 15.45 4.04 7.13
CA VAL A 36 15.16 5.34 6.51
C VAL A 36 13.99 5.16 5.57
N ILE A 37 12.87 5.74 5.91
CA ILE A 37 11.64 5.65 5.10
C ILE A 37 11.49 6.93 4.27
N LEU A 38 11.32 6.76 2.97
CA LEU A 38 11.19 7.83 2.00
C LEU A 38 9.89 7.68 1.19
N PRO A 39 9.35 8.77 0.66
CA PRO A 39 8.05 8.74 -0.03
C PRO A 39 8.02 7.85 -1.28
N ASP A 40 9.10 7.82 -2.05
CA ASP A 40 9.19 7.15 -3.34
C ASP A 40 10.57 6.59 -3.65
N SER A 41 10.66 5.76 -4.69
CA SER A 41 11.88 5.10 -5.11
C SER A 41 12.95 6.05 -5.65
N LEU A 42 12.56 7.20 -6.23
CA LEU A 42 13.50 8.20 -6.72
C LEU A 42 14.25 8.84 -5.56
N GLN A 43 13.52 9.18 -4.49
CA GLN A 43 14.13 9.72 -3.28
C GLN A 43 14.99 8.68 -2.55
N VAL A 44 14.58 7.40 -2.56
CA VAL A 44 15.40 6.29 -2.06
C VAL A 44 16.74 6.22 -2.80
N PHE A 45 16.70 6.26 -4.13
CA PHE A 45 17.92 6.27 -4.95
C PHE A 45 18.81 7.49 -4.64
N ALA A 46 18.24 8.69 -4.60
CA ALA A 46 18.97 9.92 -4.32
C ALA A 46 19.59 9.93 -2.92
N PHE A 47 18.87 9.41 -1.91
CA PHE A 47 19.38 9.31 -0.55
C PHE A 47 20.52 8.30 -0.45
N ASN A 48 20.38 7.12 -1.06
CA ASN A 48 21.41 6.09 -1.08
C ASN A 48 22.71 6.62 -1.74
N ARG A 49 22.59 7.32 -2.86
CA ARG A 49 23.75 7.94 -3.53
C ARG A 49 24.48 8.90 -2.59
N ARG A 50 23.76 9.82 -1.95
CA ARG A 50 24.35 10.76 -0.99
C ARG A 50 24.96 10.05 0.22
N LEU A 51 24.29 9.03 0.74
CA LEU A 51 24.83 8.24 1.85
C LEU A 51 26.17 7.60 1.48
N VAL A 52 26.31 7.08 0.26
CA VAL A 52 27.56 6.52 -0.26
C VAL A 52 28.61 7.61 -0.43
N ASP A 53 28.27 8.75 -1.03
CA ASP A 53 29.18 9.89 -1.23
C ASP A 53 29.73 10.42 0.11
N GLU A 54 28.97 10.31 1.18
CA GLU A 54 29.40 10.68 2.55
C GLU A 54 30.10 9.53 3.32
N GLY A 55 30.51 8.46 2.63
CA GLY A 55 31.29 7.36 3.20
C GLY A 55 30.46 6.14 3.61
N GLY A 56 29.19 6.09 3.24
CA GLY A 56 28.31 4.96 3.49
C GLY A 56 27.96 4.71 4.96
N ALA A 57 27.16 3.69 5.20
CA ALA A 57 26.89 3.17 6.53
C ALA A 57 26.41 1.71 6.43
N PHE A 58 26.99 0.80 7.18
CA PHE A 58 26.51 -0.57 7.34
C PHE A 58 25.30 -0.61 8.29
N GLY A 59 24.32 -1.51 8.00
CA GLY A 59 23.16 -1.67 8.88
C GLY A 59 22.10 -0.58 8.66
N VAL A 60 22.16 0.18 7.56
CA VAL A 60 21.09 1.10 7.15
C VAL A 60 20.25 0.42 6.07
N GLN A 61 18.95 0.40 6.29
CA GLN A 61 17.97 0.01 5.28
C GLN A 61 17.22 1.26 4.82
N VAL A 62 17.30 1.56 3.53
CA VAL A 62 16.65 2.72 2.92
C VAL A 62 15.57 2.22 1.99
N GLY A 63 14.34 2.63 2.22
CA GLY A 63 13.21 2.17 1.42
C GLY A 63 11.98 3.04 1.58
N THR A 64 10.90 2.61 0.97
CA THR A 64 9.57 3.18 1.14
C THR A 64 8.80 2.40 2.22
N PHE A 65 7.61 2.87 2.59
CA PHE A 65 6.71 2.09 3.44
C PHE A 65 6.39 0.71 2.83
N GLY A 66 6.21 0.64 1.50
CA GLY A 66 6.01 -0.65 0.81
C GLY A 66 7.17 -1.63 1.03
N THR A 67 8.41 -1.15 0.97
CA THR A 67 9.61 -1.96 1.26
C THR A 67 9.59 -2.44 2.71
N LEU A 68 9.26 -1.56 3.65
CA LEU A 68 9.15 -1.91 5.07
C LEU A 68 8.09 -3.01 5.31
N TYR A 69 6.91 -2.88 4.71
CA TYR A 69 5.84 -3.88 4.86
C TYR A 69 6.23 -5.24 4.29
N HIS A 70 6.91 -5.28 3.15
CA HIS A 70 7.46 -6.52 2.61
C HIS A 70 8.45 -7.18 3.55
N ASP A 71 9.34 -6.39 4.14
CA ASP A 71 10.34 -6.92 5.08
C ASP A 71 9.70 -7.43 6.37
N ILE A 72 8.70 -6.73 6.91
CA ILE A 72 7.93 -7.21 8.07
C ILE A 72 7.30 -8.57 7.77
N LEU A 73 6.60 -8.71 6.64
CA LEU A 73 5.96 -9.96 6.24
C LEU A 73 6.98 -11.09 6.01
N ARG A 74 8.11 -10.78 5.36
CA ARG A 74 9.19 -11.74 5.14
C ARG A 74 9.78 -12.24 6.46
N LEU A 75 10.06 -11.34 7.41
CA LEU A 75 10.59 -11.69 8.73
C LEU A 75 9.59 -12.49 9.57
N ALA A 76 8.29 -12.21 9.39
CA ALA A 76 7.22 -13.00 10.02
C ALA A 76 6.98 -14.37 9.36
N GLY A 77 7.75 -14.75 8.34
CA GLY A 77 7.56 -16.00 7.60
C GLY A 77 6.28 -16.05 6.74
N LYS A 78 5.70 -14.90 6.43
CA LYS A 78 4.46 -14.76 5.65
C LYS A 78 4.66 -13.83 4.43
N PRO A 79 5.64 -14.12 3.54
CA PRO A 79 5.83 -13.30 2.36
C PRO A 79 4.59 -13.37 1.45
N VAL A 80 4.13 -12.21 0.98
CA VAL A 80 2.99 -12.11 0.08
C VAL A 80 3.43 -11.34 -1.17
N PRO A 81 3.20 -11.88 -2.38
CA PRO A 81 3.51 -11.19 -3.62
C PRO A 81 2.59 -9.98 -3.82
N LEU A 82 3.19 -8.87 -4.24
CA LEU A 82 2.45 -7.66 -4.62
C LEU A 82 1.96 -7.79 -6.06
N ALA A 83 0.65 -7.68 -6.25
CA ALA A 83 0.05 -7.67 -7.57
C ALA A 83 0.42 -6.37 -8.32
N SER A 84 0.86 -6.52 -9.58
CA SER A 84 1.08 -5.36 -10.45
C SER A 84 -0.23 -4.69 -10.82
N ASP A 85 -0.15 -3.42 -11.26
CA ASP A 85 -1.33 -2.66 -11.67
C ASP A 85 -2.14 -3.36 -12.77
N ALA A 86 -1.46 -3.98 -13.74
CA ALA A 86 -2.10 -4.74 -14.81
C ALA A 86 -2.87 -5.96 -14.27
N VAL A 87 -2.32 -6.64 -13.27
CA VAL A 87 -2.98 -7.78 -12.60
C VAL A 87 -4.20 -7.29 -11.82
N LEU A 88 -4.09 -6.20 -11.07
CA LEU A 88 -5.20 -5.62 -10.32
C LEU A 88 -6.34 -5.21 -11.24
N GLN A 89 -6.03 -4.54 -12.36
CA GLN A 89 -7.03 -4.18 -13.36
C GLN A 89 -7.72 -5.42 -13.94
N ARG A 90 -6.98 -6.49 -14.22
CA ARG A 90 -7.56 -7.75 -14.73
C ARG A 90 -8.48 -8.41 -13.71
N LEU A 91 -8.07 -8.44 -12.43
CA LEU A 91 -8.91 -8.99 -11.35
C LEU A 91 -10.20 -8.19 -11.18
N ILE A 92 -10.12 -6.86 -11.13
CA ILE A 92 -11.32 -6.02 -10.99
C ILE A 92 -12.23 -6.18 -12.20
N ARG A 93 -11.68 -6.26 -13.41
CA ARG A 93 -12.46 -6.53 -14.63
C ARG A 93 -13.19 -7.87 -14.52
N GLY A 94 -12.52 -8.95 -14.13
CA GLY A 94 -13.12 -10.25 -13.96
C GLY A 94 -14.27 -10.24 -12.95
N VAL A 95 -14.08 -9.56 -11.80
CA VAL A 95 -15.14 -9.38 -10.80
C VAL A 95 -16.35 -8.63 -11.34
N ILE A 96 -16.12 -7.58 -12.15
CA ILE A 96 -17.20 -6.80 -12.76
C ILE A 96 -17.96 -7.65 -13.80
N GLU A 97 -17.23 -8.37 -14.68
CA GLU A 97 -17.82 -9.21 -15.73
C GLU A 97 -18.66 -10.35 -15.13
N GLU A 98 -18.16 -10.99 -14.06
CA GLU A 98 -18.90 -12.01 -13.32
C GLU A 98 -20.18 -11.45 -12.71
N ALA A 99 -20.10 -10.33 -11.98
CA ALA A 99 -21.26 -9.70 -11.36
C ALA A 99 -22.30 -9.20 -12.38
N LEU A 100 -21.85 -8.73 -13.57
CA LEU A 100 -22.73 -8.38 -14.69
C LEU A 100 -23.45 -9.64 -15.22
N SER A 101 -22.73 -10.72 -15.43
CA SER A 101 -23.33 -11.97 -15.97
C SER A 101 -24.38 -12.57 -15.03
N GLU A 102 -24.23 -12.35 -13.73
CA GLU A 102 -25.16 -12.77 -12.69
C GLU A 102 -26.32 -11.77 -12.48
N GLY A 103 -26.36 -10.64 -13.20
CA GLY A 103 -27.40 -9.63 -13.06
C GLY A 103 -27.35 -8.86 -11.73
N GLN A 104 -26.19 -8.82 -11.09
CA GLN A 104 -26.02 -8.19 -9.76
C GLN A 104 -25.60 -6.72 -9.79
N LEU A 105 -25.48 -6.16 -10.98
CA LEU A 105 -25.14 -4.73 -11.20
C LEU A 105 -26.22 -3.98 -12.00
N PRO A 106 -27.49 -4.05 -11.61
CA PRO A 106 -28.55 -3.37 -12.40
C PRO A 106 -28.38 -1.84 -12.43
N HIS A 107 -27.82 -1.22 -11.36
CA HIS A 107 -27.54 0.22 -11.37
C HIS A 107 -26.38 0.59 -12.30
N PHE A 108 -25.31 -0.22 -12.32
CA PHE A 108 -24.13 0.03 -13.13
C PHE A 108 -24.15 -0.68 -14.48
N GLN A 109 -25.21 -1.38 -14.85
CA GLN A 109 -25.31 -2.24 -16.03
C GLN A 109 -24.82 -1.57 -17.32
N GLU A 110 -25.18 -0.29 -17.55
CA GLU A 110 -24.81 0.44 -18.76
C GLU A 110 -23.36 0.90 -18.83
N ILE A 111 -22.72 1.06 -17.67
CA ILE A 111 -21.38 1.65 -17.58
C ILE A 111 -20.29 0.68 -17.05
N ALA A 112 -20.68 -0.40 -16.41
CA ALA A 112 -19.75 -1.34 -15.76
C ALA A 112 -18.73 -1.96 -16.72
N GLY A 113 -19.10 -2.17 -17.99
CA GLY A 113 -18.18 -2.66 -19.03
C GLY A 113 -17.21 -1.62 -19.58
N LYS A 114 -17.33 -0.35 -19.20
CA LYS A 114 -16.49 0.74 -19.75
C LYS A 114 -15.18 0.90 -18.98
N PRO A 115 -14.06 1.22 -19.67
CA PRO A 115 -12.74 1.36 -19.01
C PRO A 115 -12.72 2.38 -17.86
N GLY A 116 -13.50 3.47 -17.97
CA GLY A 116 -13.60 4.48 -16.93
C GLY A 116 -14.21 3.95 -15.62
N PHE A 117 -15.18 3.06 -15.70
CA PHE A 117 -15.78 2.44 -14.51
C PHE A 117 -14.77 1.58 -13.75
N LEU A 118 -13.98 0.79 -14.48
CA LEU A 118 -12.90 -0.02 -13.87
C LEU A 118 -11.90 0.83 -13.10
N SER A 119 -11.48 1.97 -13.69
CA SER A 119 -10.54 2.88 -13.02
C SER A 119 -11.14 3.44 -11.72
N VAL A 120 -12.39 3.94 -11.82
CA VAL A 120 -13.11 4.50 -10.66
C VAL A 120 -13.31 3.44 -9.57
N ALA A 121 -13.70 2.22 -9.92
CA ALA A 121 -13.86 1.13 -8.96
C ALA A 121 -12.53 0.82 -8.24
N LYS A 122 -11.42 0.73 -8.99
CA LYS A 122 -10.08 0.51 -8.44
C LYS A 122 -9.69 1.61 -7.45
N ASP A 123 -9.90 2.88 -7.82
CA ASP A 123 -9.55 4.03 -6.99
C ASP A 123 -10.37 4.03 -5.68
N HIS A 124 -11.67 3.74 -5.77
CA HIS A 124 -12.54 3.61 -4.59
C HIS A 124 -12.13 2.46 -3.67
N PHE A 125 -11.75 1.31 -4.22
CA PHE A 125 -11.24 0.20 -3.42
C PHE A 125 -9.96 0.59 -2.67
N GLY A 126 -9.05 1.31 -3.33
CA GLY A 126 -7.87 1.87 -2.70
C GLY A 126 -8.22 2.86 -1.57
N GLU A 127 -9.18 3.75 -1.79
CA GLU A 127 -9.65 4.71 -0.77
C GLU A 127 -10.26 4.00 0.44
N LEU A 128 -11.15 3.02 0.23
CA LEU A 128 -11.73 2.23 1.30
C LEU A 128 -10.65 1.54 2.13
N LYS A 129 -9.64 0.97 1.48
CA LYS A 129 -8.52 0.32 2.16
C LYS A 129 -7.66 1.31 2.95
N ARG A 130 -7.33 2.47 2.37
CA ARG A 130 -6.59 3.53 3.10
C ARG A 130 -7.36 4.02 4.31
N ALA A 131 -8.69 4.10 4.21
CA ALA A 131 -9.57 4.43 5.33
C ALA A 131 -9.81 3.24 6.29
N GLN A 132 -9.13 2.10 6.09
CA GLN A 132 -9.27 0.87 6.90
C GLN A 132 -10.70 0.29 6.93
N VAL A 133 -11.49 0.55 5.89
CA VAL A 133 -12.85 0.03 5.76
C VAL A 133 -12.83 -1.37 5.20
N GLN A 134 -13.10 -2.36 6.04
CA GLN A 134 -13.17 -3.77 5.66
C GLN A 134 -14.47 -4.06 4.87
N PRO A 135 -14.45 -5.03 3.91
CA PRO A 135 -15.65 -5.39 3.13
C PRO A 135 -16.91 -5.64 3.96
N PRO A 136 -16.87 -6.42 5.07
CA PRO A 136 -18.07 -6.63 5.89
C PRO A 136 -18.63 -5.34 6.50
N THR A 137 -17.79 -4.39 6.83
CA THR A 137 -18.20 -3.09 7.36
C THR A 137 -18.88 -2.26 6.28
N PHE A 138 -18.28 -2.24 5.08
CA PHE A 138 -18.85 -1.51 3.95
C PHE A 138 -20.17 -2.12 3.47
N LEU A 139 -20.29 -3.45 3.41
CA LEU A 139 -21.54 -4.14 3.10
C LEU A 139 -22.68 -3.78 4.07
N LYS A 140 -22.41 -3.77 5.37
CA LYS A 140 -23.40 -3.37 6.39
C LYS A 140 -23.85 -1.92 6.23
N PHE A 141 -22.93 -1.02 5.87
CA PHE A 141 -23.25 0.38 5.59
C PHE A 141 -24.07 0.49 4.30
N ALA A 142 -23.61 -0.14 3.22
CA ALA A 142 -24.26 -0.08 1.91
C ALA A 142 -25.68 -0.64 1.92
N ALA A 143 -25.95 -1.71 2.69
CA ALA A 143 -27.27 -2.33 2.82
C ALA A 143 -28.37 -1.37 3.31
N LYS A 144 -27.99 -0.28 3.98
CA LYS A 144 -28.90 0.76 4.47
C LYS A 144 -28.98 1.98 3.55
N ASN A 145 -28.28 1.93 2.41
CA ASN A 145 -28.13 3.04 1.49
C ASN A 145 -28.64 2.69 0.08
N ASN A 146 -28.27 3.50 -0.89
CA ASN A 146 -28.71 3.33 -2.27
C ASN A 146 -28.08 2.12 -2.96
N GLN A 147 -28.70 1.70 -4.07
CA GLN A 147 -28.30 0.53 -4.84
C GLN A 147 -26.86 0.64 -5.37
N ALA A 148 -26.43 1.84 -5.79
CA ALA A 148 -25.06 2.05 -6.26
C ALA A 148 -24.00 1.65 -5.22
N LEU A 149 -24.22 2.02 -3.96
CA LEU A 149 -23.32 1.63 -2.87
C LEU A 149 -23.37 0.13 -2.57
N GLN A 150 -24.54 -0.50 -2.69
CA GLN A 150 -24.68 -1.95 -2.51
C GLN A 150 -23.90 -2.73 -3.57
N GLU A 151 -24.00 -2.32 -4.83
CA GLU A 151 -23.28 -2.92 -5.94
C GLU A 151 -21.77 -2.69 -5.80
N LEU A 152 -21.33 -1.48 -5.41
CA LEU A 152 -19.92 -1.19 -5.16
C LEU A 152 -19.37 -2.02 -4.01
N ALA A 153 -20.13 -2.22 -2.94
CA ALA A 153 -19.73 -3.04 -1.81
C ALA A 153 -19.59 -4.53 -2.18
N LEU A 154 -20.49 -5.04 -3.02
CA LEU A 154 -20.40 -6.38 -3.59
C LEU A 154 -19.11 -6.56 -4.41
N LEU A 155 -18.82 -5.63 -5.30
CA LEU A 155 -17.60 -5.66 -6.12
C LEU A 155 -16.33 -5.62 -5.25
N TYR A 156 -16.33 -4.76 -4.22
CA TYR A 156 -15.20 -4.68 -3.29
C TYR A 156 -14.99 -5.98 -2.49
N GLU A 157 -16.05 -6.60 -2.03
CA GLU A 157 -15.97 -7.89 -1.33
C GLU A 157 -15.39 -8.98 -2.23
N ARG A 158 -15.90 -9.12 -3.47
CA ARG A 158 -15.41 -10.10 -4.46
C ARG A 158 -13.95 -9.88 -4.80
N TYR A 159 -13.57 -8.63 -5.03
CA TYR A 159 -12.17 -8.26 -5.30
C TYR A 159 -11.24 -8.68 -4.15
N GLN A 160 -11.63 -8.39 -2.91
CA GLN A 160 -10.85 -8.79 -1.74
C GLN A 160 -10.78 -10.32 -1.57
N LYS A 161 -11.88 -11.01 -1.85
CA LYS A 161 -11.93 -12.46 -1.81
C LYS A 161 -10.98 -13.08 -2.84
N GLN A 162 -10.99 -12.60 -4.07
CA GLN A 162 -10.09 -13.08 -5.12
C GLN A 162 -8.61 -12.84 -4.79
N LEU A 163 -8.24 -11.67 -4.29
CA LEU A 163 -6.87 -11.40 -3.84
C LEU A 163 -6.42 -12.40 -2.77
N LYS A 164 -7.29 -12.67 -1.80
CA LYS A 164 -7.01 -13.62 -0.71
C LYS A 164 -6.86 -15.05 -1.23
N GLU A 165 -7.73 -15.50 -2.12
CA GLU A 165 -7.68 -16.84 -2.73
C GLU A 165 -6.41 -17.06 -3.56
N LEU A 166 -5.95 -16.03 -4.25
CA LEU A 166 -4.71 -16.06 -5.02
C LEU A 166 -3.45 -15.91 -4.14
N GLY A 167 -3.60 -15.56 -2.87
CA GLY A 167 -2.49 -15.28 -1.97
C GLY A 167 -1.72 -14.02 -2.36
N TRP A 168 -2.35 -13.04 -2.99
CA TRP A 168 -1.74 -11.80 -3.44
C TRP A 168 -2.22 -10.61 -2.61
N ALA A 169 -1.42 -9.55 -2.62
CA ALA A 169 -1.79 -8.26 -2.04
C ALA A 169 -1.74 -7.14 -3.10
N ASP A 170 -2.63 -6.19 -2.98
CA ASP A 170 -2.47 -4.87 -3.58
C ASP A 170 -1.67 -3.96 -2.62
N PRO A 171 -1.22 -2.77 -3.03
CA PRO A 171 -0.40 -1.88 -2.20
C PRO A 171 -1.01 -1.57 -0.83
N GLU A 172 -2.30 -1.32 -0.77
CA GLU A 172 -3.01 -1.04 0.47
C GLU A 172 -3.22 -2.30 1.34
N GLY A 173 -3.46 -3.44 0.70
CA GLY A 173 -3.59 -4.74 1.37
C GLY A 173 -2.28 -5.21 2.01
N LEU A 174 -1.15 -4.87 1.40
CA LEU A 174 0.17 -5.18 1.96
C LEU A 174 0.35 -4.53 3.34
N ASN A 175 -0.09 -3.28 3.50
CA ASN A 175 -0.08 -2.58 4.78
C ASN A 175 -0.95 -3.32 5.83
N TRP A 176 -2.16 -3.71 5.47
CA TRP A 176 -3.05 -4.44 6.38
C TRP A 176 -2.44 -5.75 6.87
N LEU A 177 -1.82 -6.49 5.96
CA LEU A 177 -1.16 -7.75 6.27
C LEU A 177 0.06 -7.55 7.18
N ALA A 178 0.85 -6.51 6.91
CA ALA A 178 2.02 -6.18 7.73
C ALA A 178 1.63 -5.79 9.16
N VAL A 179 0.58 -4.98 9.32
CA VAL A 179 0.08 -4.61 10.65
C VAL A 179 -0.49 -5.82 11.41
N ALA A 180 -1.11 -6.77 10.70
CA ALA A 180 -1.71 -7.95 11.33
C ALA A 180 -0.68 -8.97 11.87
N VAL A 181 0.60 -8.83 11.55
CA VAL A 181 1.68 -9.73 12.02
C VAL A 181 2.60 -9.08 13.05
N LEU A 182 2.38 -7.79 13.36
CA LEU A 182 3.07 -7.06 14.43
C LEU A 182 2.39 -7.27 15.78
#